data_758dfca1df46ebac613605dd588e7066
#
_entry.id   758dfca1df46ebac613605dd588e7066
#
_cell.length_a   1.000
_cell.length_b   1.000
_cell.length_c   1.000
_cell.angle_alpha   90.00
_cell.angle_beta   90.00
_cell.angle_gamma   90.00
#
_symmetry.space_group_name_H-M   'P 1'
#
loop_
_entity.id
_entity.type
_entity.pdbx_description
1 polymer ?
#
loop_
_entity_poly.entity_id
_entity_poly.type
_entity_poly.pdbx_seq_one_letter_code
_entity_poly.pdbx_strand_id
1 'polypeptide(L)'
;MNALLHVVRCFDDQNVVHVDGSINPLKDIETINLELIFADLEVLEKRDQKLEKLIRSGDQDAKKQKIIIQTLMELMENGNLPKLDRFDVEEIKFIESMNLLSTKPMVLIANLSDDQSRNNLDDLKNYAEINNINIIPTVIKVEHELATLNEEEQIEYLELLEMDEPVLNKIILAGYKLLNLETF
;
A
#
# COMPACT_ATOMS: atom_id res chain seq x y z
N MET A 1 6.42 -8.80 -6.77
CA MET A 1 5.41 -7.71 -6.63
C MET A 1 6.18 -6.41 -6.39
N ASN A 2 5.84 -5.32 -7.12
CA ASN A 2 6.66 -4.10 -7.12
C ASN A 2 5.95 -2.90 -6.47
N ALA A 3 4.63 -2.96 -6.30
CA ALA A 3 3.81 -1.94 -5.63
C ALA A 3 2.57 -2.57 -4.99
N LEU A 4 1.91 -1.84 -4.11
CA LEU A 4 0.68 -2.22 -3.42
C LEU A 4 -0.46 -1.27 -3.79
N LEU A 5 -1.64 -1.83 -4.06
CA LEU A 5 -2.90 -1.09 -4.08
C LEU A 5 -3.67 -1.50 -2.84
N HIS A 6 -3.76 -0.60 -1.87
CA HIS A 6 -4.46 -0.85 -0.63
C HIS A 6 -5.88 -0.30 -0.72
N VAL A 7 -6.86 -1.19 -0.86
CA VAL A 7 -8.27 -0.82 -0.91
C VAL A 7 -8.80 -0.70 0.51
N VAL A 8 -9.26 0.50 0.86
CA VAL A 8 -9.75 0.82 2.20
C VAL A 8 -11.25 1.10 2.13
N ARG A 9 -12.03 0.41 2.94
CA ARG A 9 -13.47 0.60 3.01
C ARG A 9 -13.80 1.83 3.85
N CYS A 10 -14.59 2.75 3.27
CA CYS A 10 -14.97 4.01 3.90
C CYS A 10 -16.48 4.16 4.11
N PHE A 11 -17.27 3.11 3.93
CA PHE A 11 -18.73 3.15 4.01
C PHE A 11 -19.29 2.05 4.91
N ASP A 12 -20.45 2.32 5.53
CA ASP A 12 -21.20 1.34 6.28
C ASP A 12 -22.09 0.51 5.35
N ASP A 13 -22.11 -0.82 5.53
CA ASP A 13 -23.00 -1.74 4.83
C ASP A 13 -23.48 -2.80 5.82
N GLN A 14 -24.77 -2.78 6.10
CA GLN A 14 -25.41 -3.70 7.03
C GLN A 14 -25.28 -5.18 6.63
N ASN A 15 -25.00 -5.47 5.36
CA ASN A 15 -24.82 -6.82 4.85
C ASN A 15 -23.40 -7.36 5.00
N VAL A 16 -22.43 -6.52 5.37
CA VAL A 16 -21.04 -6.91 5.54
C VAL A 16 -20.62 -6.66 6.98
N VAL A 17 -20.51 -7.74 7.74
CA VAL A 17 -20.09 -7.69 9.15
C VAL A 17 -18.67 -7.13 9.22
N HIS A 18 -18.50 -6.03 9.97
CA HIS A 18 -17.18 -5.53 10.32
C HIS A 18 -16.68 -6.26 11.56
N VAL A 19 -15.43 -6.73 11.53
CA VAL A 19 -14.84 -7.51 12.64
C VAL A 19 -14.88 -6.74 13.96
N ASP A 20 -14.74 -5.42 13.93
CA ASP A 20 -14.70 -4.53 15.09
C ASP A 20 -16.01 -3.78 15.37
N GLY A 21 -17.09 -4.06 14.63
CA GLY A 21 -18.42 -3.47 14.86
C GLY A 21 -18.59 -1.99 14.48
N SER A 22 -17.52 -1.28 14.11
CA SER A 22 -17.56 0.10 13.61
C SER A 22 -16.53 0.29 12.50
N ILE A 23 -16.87 1.10 11.50
CA ILE A 23 -15.94 1.42 10.40
C ILE A 23 -14.94 2.45 10.90
N ASN A 24 -13.67 2.07 10.80
CA ASN A 24 -12.55 2.96 11.08
C ASN A 24 -11.44 2.71 10.05
N PRO A 25 -11.46 3.44 8.91
CA PRO A 25 -10.51 3.25 7.83
C PRO A 25 -9.05 3.41 8.24
N LEU A 26 -8.76 4.30 9.18
CA LEU A 26 -7.39 4.48 9.69
C LEU A 26 -6.92 3.25 10.48
N LYS A 27 -7.79 2.71 11.34
CA LYS A 27 -7.49 1.48 12.09
C LYS A 27 -7.30 0.28 11.16
N ASP A 28 -8.08 0.21 10.08
CA ASP A 28 -7.93 -0.84 9.07
C ASP A 28 -6.57 -0.75 8.37
N ILE A 29 -6.12 0.47 8.02
CA ILE A 29 -4.78 0.70 7.47
C ILE A 29 -3.70 0.29 8.46
N GLU A 30 -3.82 0.70 9.73
CA GLU A 30 -2.86 0.33 10.78
C GLU A 30 -2.78 -1.19 10.94
N THR A 31 -3.91 -1.87 10.94
CA THR A 31 -3.97 -3.35 11.04
C THR A 31 -3.23 -4.01 9.88
N ILE A 32 -3.51 -3.59 8.66
CA ILE A 32 -2.82 -4.13 7.48
C ILE A 32 -1.33 -3.81 7.50
N ASN A 33 -0.94 -2.59 7.91
CA ASN A 33 0.48 -2.24 8.05
C ASN A 33 1.19 -3.15 9.05
N LEU A 34 0.56 -3.48 10.17
CA LEU A 34 1.11 -4.43 11.14
C LEU A 34 1.24 -5.84 10.56
N GLU A 35 0.26 -6.30 9.77
CA GLU A 35 0.34 -7.60 9.10
C GLU A 35 1.49 -7.66 8.09
N LEU A 36 1.70 -6.58 7.31
CA LEU A 36 2.85 -6.46 6.40
C LEU A 36 4.17 -6.51 7.17
N ILE A 37 4.26 -5.78 8.30
CA ILE A 37 5.42 -5.76 9.19
C ILE A 37 5.70 -7.17 9.74
N PHE A 38 4.70 -7.88 10.25
CA PHE A 38 4.89 -9.23 10.78
C PHE A 38 5.38 -10.21 9.72
N ALA A 39 4.84 -10.15 8.51
CA ALA A 39 5.30 -10.98 7.41
C ALA A 39 6.77 -10.68 7.05
N ASP A 40 7.17 -9.42 7.07
CA ASP A 40 8.53 -9.01 6.76
C ASP A 40 9.52 -9.35 7.87
N LEU A 41 9.13 -9.25 9.14
CA LEU A 41 9.95 -9.67 10.27
C LEU A 41 10.34 -11.14 10.16
N GLU A 42 9.43 -12.03 9.76
CA GLU A 42 9.77 -13.43 9.51
C GLU A 42 10.84 -13.62 8.42
N VAL A 43 10.80 -12.79 7.37
CA VAL A 43 11.82 -12.81 6.30
C VAL A 43 13.16 -12.33 6.83
N LEU A 44 13.15 -11.23 7.59
CA LEU A 44 14.35 -10.63 8.18
C LEU A 44 15.03 -11.57 9.19
N GLU A 45 14.26 -12.20 10.08
CA GLU A 45 14.79 -13.18 11.04
C GLU A 45 15.50 -14.36 10.35
N LYS A 46 14.86 -14.92 9.31
CA LYS A 46 15.46 -16.02 8.52
C LYS A 46 16.75 -15.56 7.81
N ARG A 47 16.79 -14.31 7.36
CA ARG A 47 17.96 -13.73 6.70
C ARG A 47 19.07 -13.45 7.72
N ASP A 48 18.75 -12.89 8.88
CA ASP A 48 19.71 -12.63 9.97
C ASP A 48 20.44 -13.91 10.41
N GLN A 49 19.70 -15.00 10.62
CA GLN A 49 20.28 -16.31 10.97
C GLN A 49 21.25 -16.84 9.90
N LYS A 50 20.97 -16.61 8.61
CA LYS A 50 21.89 -16.97 7.52
C LYS A 50 23.16 -16.12 7.55
N LEU A 51 23.03 -14.81 7.77
CA LEU A 51 24.18 -13.92 7.86
C LEU A 51 25.10 -14.24 9.03
N GLU A 52 24.56 -14.69 10.18
CA GLU A 52 25.41 -15.12 11.30
C GLU A 52 26.38 -16.25 10.93
N LYS A 53 25.95 -17.19 10.09
CA LYS A 53 26.83 -18.28 9.62
C LYS A 53 27.94 -17.75 8.71
N LEU A 54 27.63 -16.79 7.82
CA LEU A 54 28.59 -16.15 6.92
C LEU A 54 29.59 -15.28 7.70
N ILE A 55 29.13 -14.57 8.72
CA ILE A 55 30.01 -13.76 9.59
C ILE A 55 31.02 -14.62 10.32
N ARG A 56 30.61 -15.81 10.81
CA ARG A 56 31.51 -16.77 11.46
C ARG A 56 32.58 -17.31 10.50
N SER A 57 32.31 -17.33 9.20
CA SER A 57 33.28 -17.71 8.17
C SER A 57 34.18 -16.52 7.71
N GLY A 58 34.01 -15.32 8.29
CA GLY A 58 34.86 -14.16 8.04
C GLY A 58 34.33 -13.19 6.98
N ASP A 59 33.10 -13.36 6.49
CA ASP A 59 32.49 -12.50 5.48
C ASP A 59 32.23 -11.08 6.03
N GLN A 60 32.87 -10.06 5.44
CA GLN A 60 32.76 -8.67 5.89
C GLN A 60 31.48 -8.00 5.36
N ASP A 61 31.00 -8.40 4.17
CA ASP A 61 29.75 -7.85 3.61
C ASP A 61 28.55 -8.35 4.40
N ALA A 62 28.60 -9.59 4.87
CA ALA A 62 27.58 -10.13 5.76
C ALA A 62 27.44 -9.32 7.07
N LYS A 63 28.51 -8.73 7.58
CA LYS A 63 28.45 -7.86 8.76
C LYS A 63 27.68 -6.58 8.48
N LYS A 64 27.93 -5.93 7.34
CA LYS A 64 27.21 -4.72 6.92
C LYS A 64 25.74 -5.01 6.72
N GLN A 65 25.44 -6.09 5.99
CA GLN A 65 24.05 -6.54 5.74
C GLN A 65 23.31 -6.83 7.04
N LYS A 66 23.97 -7.40 8.04
CA LYS A 66 23.36 -7.68 9.35
C LYS A 66 22.94 -6.40 10.07
N ILE A 67 23.75 -5.33 10.01
CA ILE A 67 23.41 -4.04 10.60
C ILE A 67 22.14 -3.48 9.95
N ILE A 68 22.01 -3.56 8.62
CA ILE A 68 20.82 -3.11 7.90
C ILE A 68 19.58 -3.88 8.36
N ILE A 69 19.68 -5.22 8.44
CA ILE A 69 18.57 -6.06 8.89
C ILE A 69 18.16 -5.72 10.31
N GLN A 70 19.10 -5.56 11.22
CA GLN A 70 18.80 -5.22 12.62
C GLN A 70 18.14 -3.85 12.73
N THR A 71 18.57 -2.86 11.94
CA THR A 71 17.93 -1.54 11.86
C THR A 71 16.49 -1.63 11.37
N LEU A 72 16.23 -2.45 10.34
CA LEU A 72 14.88 -2.68 9.84
C LEU A 72 14.00 -3.39 10.88
N MET A 73 14.51 -4.44 11.52
CA MET A 73 13.78 -5.16 12.56
C MET A 73 13.41 -4.25 13.73
N GLU A 74 14.34 -3.42 14.23
CA GLU A 74 14.08 -2.47 15.31
C GLU A 74 12.97 -1.48 14.95
N LEU A 75 12.95 -0.95 13.72
CA LEU A 75 11.89 -0.06 13.24
C LEU A 75 10.52 -0.77 13.21
N MET A 76 10.50 -1.98 12.66
CA MET A 76 9.28 -2.78 12.49
C MET A 76 8.72 -3.29 13.83
N GLU A 77 9.57 -3.71 14.77
CA GLU A 77 9.16 -4.13 16.11
C GLU A 77 8.51 -2.98 16.90
N ASN A 78 8.86 -1.73 16.58
CA ASN A 78 8.21 -0.53 17.10
C ASN A 78 6.95 -0.13 16.30
N GLY A 79 6.47 -0.98 15.38
CA GLY A 79 5.26 -0.74 14.58
C GLY A 79 5.44 0.28 13.45
N ASN A 80 6.65 0.66 13.10
CA ASN A 80 6.92 1.66 12.07
C ASN A 80 7.22 1.00 10.72
N LEU A 81 6.56 1.47 9.67
CA LEU A 81 6.94 1.13 8.30
C LEU A 81 8.33 1.72 7.99
N PRO A 82 9.27 0.93 7.45
CA PRO A 82 10.61 1.43 7.15
C PRO A 82 10.58 2.40 5.98
N LYS A 83 11.13 3.60 6.18
CA LYS A 83 11.36 4.58 5.12
C LYS A 83 12.77 4.41 4.58
N LEU A 84 12.90 4.26 3.25
CA LEU A 84 14.18 3.97 2.60
C LEU A 84 15.07 5.21 2.43
N ASP A 85 14.58 6.40 2.68
CA ASP A 85 15.30 7.68 2.56
C ASP A 85 16.52 7.82 3.47
N ARG A 86 16.63 6.99 4.50
CA ARG A 86 17.76 6.93 5.44
C ARG A 86 18.90 5.99 5.05
N PHE A 87 18.70 5.22 3.98
CA PHE A 87 19.65 4.22 3.49
C PHE A 87 20.35 4.73 2.24
N ASP A 88 21.60 4.31 2.04
CA ASP A 88 22.33 4.62 0.81
C ASP A 88 21.87 3.72 -0.36
N VAL A 89 22.39 4.00 -1.57
CA VAL A 89 21.96 3.31 -2.80
C VAL A 89 22.30 1.81 -2.77
N GLU A 90 23.40 1.40 -2.14
CA GLU A 90 23.80 -0.02 -2.05
C GLU A 90 22.94 -0.75 -1.02
N GLU A 91 22.67 -0.09 0.09
CA GLU A 91 21.78 -0.58 1.15
C GLU A 91 20.34 -0.75 0.63
N ILE A 92 19.83 0.22 -0.13
CA ILE A 92 18.50 0.13 -0.78
C ILE A 92 18.44 -1.07 -1.71
N LYS A 93 19.44 -1.29 -2.57
CA LYS A 93 19.50 -2.46 -3.45
C LYS A 93 19.48 -3.78 -2.65
N PHE A 94 20.18 -3.81 -1.54
CA PHE A 94 20.16 -4.99 -0.65
C PHE A 94 18.76 -5.19 -0.04
N ILE A 95 18.11 -4.13 0.46
CA ILE A 95 16.76 -4.18 1.00
C ILE A 95 15.76 -4.65 -0.06
N GLU A 96 15.81 -4.09 -1.26
CA GLU A 96 14.96 -4.48 -2.39
C GLU A 96 15.11 -5.95 -2.77
N SER A 97 16.34 -6.50 -2.65
CA SER A 97 16.60 -7.92 -2.92
C SER A 97 15.85 -8.88 -1.99
N MET A 98 15.43 -8.40 -0.83
CA MET A 98 14.66 -9.18 0.14
C MET A 98 13.15 -9.21 -0.15
N ASN A 99 12.67 -8.36 -1.08
CA ASN A 99 11.27 -8.26 -1.47
C ASN A 99 10.29 -8.01 -0.31
N LEU A 100 10.70 -7.24 0.70
CA LEU A 100 9.86 -6.88 1.82
C LEU A 100 8.58 -6.18 1.37
N LEU A 101 7.45 -6.49 1.98
CA LEU A 101 6.14 -5.95 1.62
C LEU A 101 5.98 -4.51 2.13
N SER A 102 6.41 -4.27 3.36
CA SER A 102 6.29 -2.97 4.03
C SER A 102 7.17 -1.86 3.42
N THR A 103 8.14 -2.22 2.58
CA THR A 103 8.98 -1.27 1.83
C THR A 103 8.44 -0.93 0.45
N LYS A 104 7.38 -1.60 -0.02
CA LYS A 104 6.82 -1.37 -1.35
C LYS A 104 6.08 -0.03 -1.41
N PRO A 105 6.23 0.72 -2.51
CA PRO A 105 5.42 1.90 -2.72
C PRO A 105 3.94 1.52 -2.81
N MET A 106 3.06 2.40 -2.30
CA MET A 106 1.64 2.11 -2.12
C MET A 106 0.76 3.24 -2.67
N VAL A 107 -0.41 2.86 -3.19
CA VAL A 107 -1.54 3.75 -3.45
C VAL A 107 -2.71 3.31 -2.59
N LEU A 108 -3.38 4.26 -1.93
CA LEU A 108 -4.64 4.01 -1.22
C LEU A 108 -5.82 4.20 -2.17
N ILE A 109 -6.70 3.21 -2.22
CA ILE A 109 -7.98 3.30 -2.91
C ILE A 109 -9.06 3.45 -1.84
N ALA A 110 -9.59 4.65 -1.68
CA ALA A 110 -10.67 4.90 -0.73
C ALA A 110 -12.00 4.47 -1.35
N ASN A 111 -12.52 3.31 -0.96
CA ASN A 111 -13.80 2.80 -1.45
C ASN A 111 -14.96 3.45 -0.69
N LEU A 112 -15.73 4.26 -1.38
CA LEU A 112 -16.84 5.06 -0.88
C LEU A 112 -18.18 4.42 -1.25
N SER A 113 -19.25 4.77 -0.52
CA SER A 113 -20.64 4.62 -0.97
C SER A 113 -21.27 5.99 -1.19
N ASP A 114 -22.43 6.00 -1.83
CA ASP A 114 -23.04 7.17 -2.45
C ASP A 114 -23.24 8.40 -1.53
N ASP A 115 -23.27 8.30 -0.20
CA ASP A 115 -23.64 9.49 0.60
C ASP A 115 -23.04 9.67 2.00
N GLN A 116 -22.47 8.67 2.67
CA GLN A 116 -22.13 8.78 4.10
C GLN A 116 -20.64 8.87 4.45
N SER A 117 -19.76 8.73 3.48
CA SER A 117 -18.32 8.51 3.72
C SER A 117 -17.45 9.77 3.76
N ARG A 118 -18.04 10.98 3.70
CA ARG A 118 -17.27 12.23 3.61
C ARG A 118 -16.32 12.45 4.80
N ASN A 119 -16.76 12.13 6.01
CA ASN A 119 -15.93 12.31 7.21
C ASN A 119 -14.74 11.34 7.23
N ASN A 120 -14.93 10.09 6.83
CA ASN A 120 -13.87 9.09 6.78
C ASN A 120 -12.84 9.37 5.66
N LEU A 121 -13.24 10.06 4.60
CA LEU A 121 -12.34 10.41 3.49
C LEU A 121 -11.36 11.53 3.87
N ASP A 122 -11.79 12.51 4.64
CA ASP A 122 -10.92 13.62 5.01
C ASP A 122 -9.80 13.16 5.96
N ASP A 123 -10.09 12.28 6.90
CA ASP A 123 -9.09 11.66 7.76
C ASP A 123 -8.08 10.83 6.96
N LEU A 124 -8.56 10.09 5.95
CA LEU A 124 -7.68 9.34 5.05
C LEU A 124 -6.81 10.24 4.17
N LYS A 125 -7.33 11.35 3.68
CA LYS A 125 -6.54 12.33 2.93
C LYS A 125 -5.43 12.92 3.78
N ASN A 126 -5.75 13.31 5.02
CA ASN A 126 -4.75 13.80 5.97
C ASN A 126 -3.66 12.75 6.26
N TYR A 127 -4.07 11.50 6.48
CA TYR A 127 -3.12 10.39 6.66
C TYR A 127 -2.22 10.20 5.43
N ALA A 128 -2.80 10.21 4.23
CA ALA A 128 -2.08 10.04 2.98
C ALA A 128 -1.07 11.18 2.74
N GLU A 129 -1.46 12.43 3.02
CA GLU A 129 -0.59 13.60 2.92
C GLU A 129 0.61 13.51 3.88
N ILE A 130 0.36 13.22 5.17
CA ILE A 130 1.42 13.08 6.19
C ILE A 130 2.42 11.98 5.81
N ASN A 131 1.94 10.89 5.20
CA ASN A 131 2.78 9.75 4.81
C ASN A 131 3.28 9.80 3.37
N ASN A 132 2.96 10.87 2.62
CA ASN A 132 3.29 11.04 1.20
C ASN A 132 2.81 9.85 0.33
N ILE A 133 1.58 9.40 0.58
CA ILE A 133 0.93 8.30 -0.14
C ILE A 133 -0.15 8.89 -1.05
N ASN A 134 -0.20 8.44 -2.31
CA ASN A 134 -1.29 8.83 -3.21
C ASN A 134 -2.60 8.14 -2.79
N ILE A 135 -3.71 8.91 -2.77
CA ILE A 135 -5.04 8.40 -2.45
C ILE A 135 -6.00 8.66 -3.61
N ILE A 136 -6.78 7.64 -3.98
CA ILE A 136 -7.77 7.71 -5.06
C ILE A 136 -9.13 7.34 -4.47
N PRO A 137 -10.02 8.33 -4.27
CA PRO A 137 -11.40 8.05 -3.89
C PRO A 137 -12.16 7.42 -5.06
N THR A 138 -12.92 6.37 -4.81
CA THR A 138 -13.75 5.71 -5.81
C THR A 138 -14.95 5.03 -5.18
N VAL A 139 -16.03 4.88 -5.96
CA VAL A 139 -17.16 4.01 -5.65
C VAL A 139 -16.99 2.75 -6.49
N ILE A 140 -16.39 1.70 -5.92
CA ILE A 140 -16.04 0.47 -6.67
C ILE A 140 -17.28 -0.16 -7.33
N LYS A 141 -18.45 0.01 -6.75
CA LYS A 141 -19.71 -0.45 -7.35
C LYS A 141 -19.97 0.20 -8.71
N VAL A 142 -19.75 1.50 -8.84
CA VAL A 142 -19.88 2.25 -10.11
C VAL A 142 -18.86 1.75 -11.13
N GLU A 143 -17.63 1.51 -10.75
CA GLU A 143 -16.61 0.96 -11.63
C GLU A 143 -16.97 -0.46 -12.12
N HIS A 144 -17.58 -1.26 -11.25
CA HIS A 144 -18.06 -2.58 -11.62
C HIS A 144 -19.22 -2.50 -12.62
N GLU A 145 -20.17 -1.58 -12.43
CA GLU A 145 -21.29 -1.35 -13.35
C GLU A 145 -20.76 -0.87 -14.72
N LEU A 146 -19.87 0.11 -14.75
CA LEU A 146 -19.21 0.61 -15.96
C LEU A 146 -18.54 -0.52 -16.75
N ALA A 147 -17.84 -1.43 -16.07
CA ALA A 147 -17.14 -2.53 -16.72
C ALA A 147 -18.08 -3.55 -17.41
N THR A 148 -19.39 -3.54 -17.13
CA THR A 148 -20.40 -4.42 -17.75
C THR A 148 -21.10 -3.79 -18.94
N LEU A 149 -20.95 -2.48 -19.15
CA LEU A 149 -21.59 -1.70 -20.21
C LEU A 149 -20.75 -1.73 -21.50
N ASN A 150 -21.41 -1.57 -22.65
CA ASN A 150 -20.74 -1.30 -23.91
C ASN A 150 -20.25 0.19 -23.97
N GLU A 151 -19.45 0.54 -24.98
CA GLU A 151 -18.81 1.87 -25.07
C GLU A 151 -19.84 3.02 -25.10
N GLU A 152 -20.96 2.87 -25.82
CA GLU A 152 -21.99 3.92 -25.90
C GLU A 152 -22.69 4.08 -24.54
N GLU A 153 -23.08 3.00 -23.91
CA GLU A 153 -23.69 2.99 -22.58
C GLU A 153 -22.73 3.53 -21.50
N GLN A 154 -21.41 3.27 -21.60
CA GLN A 154 -20.42 3.83 -20.69
C GLN A 154 -20.38 5.35 -20.77
N ILE A 155 -20.41 5.91 -21.99
CA ILE A 155 -20.39 7.35 -22.18
C ILE A 155 -21.63 7.98 -21.54
N GLU A 156 -22.82 7.45 -21.82
CA GLU A 156 -24.06 7.97 -21.24
C GLU A 156 -24.07 7.87 -19.71
N TYR A 157 -23.53 6.77 -19.16
CA TYR A 157 -23.47 6.56 -17.73
C TYR A 157 -22.47 7.48 -17.03
N LEU A 158 -21.31 7.75 -17.65
CA LEU A 158 -20.32 8.71 -17.16
C LEU A 158 -20.88 10.14 -17.17
N GLU A 159 -21.61 10.54 -18.25
CA GLU A 159 -22.29 11.84 -18.32
C GLU A 159 -23.32 12.00 -17.21
N LEU A 160 -24.13 10.96 -16.94
CA LEU A 160 -25.11 10.95 -15.85
C LEU A 160 -24.48 11.16 -14.48
N LEU A 161 -23.27 10.62 -14.29
CA LEU A 161 -22.51 10.72 -13.03
C LEU A 161 -21.61 11.96 -12.95
N GLU A 162 -21.64 12.83 -13.97
CA GLU A 162 -20.75 14.01 -14.09
C GLU A 162 -19.26 13.63 -14.01
N MET A 163 -18.89 12.49 -14.59
CA MET A 163 -17.54 11.97 -14.62
C MET A 163 -16.95 12.03 -16.03
N ASP A 164 -15.72 12.52 -16.15
CA ASP A 164 -15.01 12.60 -17.44
C ASP A 164 -14.51 11.24 -17.91
N GLU A 165 -14.13 10.36 -16.98
CA GLU A 165 -13.56 9.04 -17.26
C GLU A 165 -13.75 8.07 -16.08
N PRO A 166 -13.69 6.75 -16.31
CA PRO A 166 -13.67 5.77 -15.23
C PRO A 166 -12.47 5.99 -14.29
N VAL A 167 -12.70 5.82 -12.98
CA VAL A 167 -11.62 5.97 -11.98
C VAL A 167 -10.55 4.90 -12.18
N LEU A 168 -10.86 3.76 -12.78
CA LEU A 168 -9.90 2.74 -13.16
C LEU A 168 -8.73 3.31 -13.96
N ASN A 169 -8.96 4.25 -14.88
CA ASN A 169 -7.90 4.91 -15.63
C ASN A 169 -6.94 5.69 -14.72
N LYS A 170 -7.48 6.37 -13.70
CA LYS A 170 -6.69 7.09 -12.69
C LYS A 170 -5.85 6.13 -11.85
N ILE A 171 -6.40 4.95 -11.51
CA ILE A 171 -5.68 3.91 -10.78
C ILE A 171 -4.52 3.36 -11.62
N ILE A 172 -4.75 3.08 -12.90
CA ILE A 172 -3.72 2.61 -13.84
C ILE A 172 -2.60 3.65 -13.97
N LEU A 173 -2.94 4.91 -14.18
CA LEU A 173 -1.97 6.01 -14.27
C LEU A 173 -1.18 6.21 -12.98
N ALA A 174 -1.82 6.07 -11.83
CA ALA A 174 -1.15 6.11 -10.54
C ALA A 174 -0.16 4.96 -10.38
N GLY A 175 -0.52 3.75 -10.83
CA GLY A 175 0.36 2.59 -10.85
C GLY A 175 1.60 2.81 -11.74
N TYR A 176 1.42 3.35 -12.95
CA TYR A 176 2.54 3.69 -13.82
C TYR A 176 3.48 4.72 -13.19
N LYS A 177 2.93 5.81 -12.64
CA LYS A 177 3.72 6.83 -11.94
C LYS A 177 4.48 6.26 -10.75
N LEU A 178 3.81 5.41 -9.96
CA LEU A 178 4.40 4.78 -8.77
C LEU A 178 5.60 3.88 -9.11
N LEU A 179 5.54 3.24 -10.26
CA LEU A 179 6.57 2.32 -10.76
C LEU A 179 7.58 2.99 -11.70
N ASN A 180 7.47 4.31 -11.92
CA ASN A 180 8.26 5.07 -12.91
C ASN A 180 8.22 4.43 -14.30
N LEU A 181 7.03 3.95 -14.72
CA LEU A 181 6.80 3.40 -16.05
C LEU A 181 6.31 4.49 -16.99
N GLU A 182 6.81 4.46 -18.22
CA GLU A 182 6.35 5.31 -19.32
C GLU A 182 5.52 4.47 -20.31
N THR A 183 4.42 5.04 -20.79
CA THR A 183 3.62 4.46 -21.88
C THR A 183 4.06 5.05 -23.19
N PHE A 184 4.34 4.20 -24.18
CA PHE A 184 4.70 4.59 -25.53
C PHE A 184 3.46 4.57 -26.43
#